data_a410b4fb3dfe5066eb5361bbd0d8c2fe
#
_entry.id   a410b4fb3dfe5066eb5361bbd0d8c2fe
#
_cell.length_a   1.000
_cell.length_b   1.000
_cell.length_c   1.000
_cell.angle_alpha   90.00
_cell.angle_beta   90.00
_cell.angle_gamma   90.00
#
_symmetry.space_group_name_H-M   'P 1'
#
loop_
_entity.id
_entity.type
_entity.pdbx_description
1 polymer ?
#
loop_
_entity_poly.entity_id
_entity_poly.type
_entity_poly.pdbx_seq_one_letter_code
_entity_poly.pdbx_strand_id
1 'polypeptide(L)'
;MAVTNFVPDIWSARILTNLSNTSVAAGICNRDYEGDASVGDSVKITSITDPTITAYTGADMTPEDIDDATRALPLDQKQSFNFYLDDVERAQAVNGGAILAEAVNRASYGLSNTLDSYVLDLMGAGVSTSNPDHLLTQAAIDTAAEAYDLLVRMAALLDEANCPQENRWAVVTPGFYGLMLKDSRFVAAGDAAGAATRANGMVGQAAGLTLHKSNNLPDGSLSTSNTSKLILAGSNYATTLAEQVRSVEAYRVEKKFADGVKGLHVYGAKVTRSTCIVAADAVITL
;
A
#
# COMPACT_ATOMS: atom_id res chain seq x y z
N MET A 1 -21.80 -20.24 36.29
CA MET A 1 -20.48 -20.47 35.72
C MET A 1 -20.42 -19.71 34.41
N ALA A 2 -19.69 -18.61 34.40
CA ALA A 2 -19.51 -17.84 33.19
C ALA A 2 -18.61 -18.65 32.23
N VAL A 3 -19.06 -18.87 30.99
CA VAL A 3 -18.23 -19.47 29.96
C VAL A 3 -17.25 -18.38 29.49
N THR A 4 -16.09 -18.34 30.15
CA THR A 4 -15.01 -17.36 29.94
C THR A 4 -14.04 -17.78 28.85
N ASN A 5 -14.37 -18.76 28.00
CA ASN A 5 -13.47 -19.28 26.97
C ASN A 5 -13.86 -18.85 25.55
N PHE A 6 -14.18 -17.57 25.36
CA PHE A 6 -14.02 -16.95 24.04
C PHE A 6 -12.65 -16.28 24.08
N VAL A 7 -11.63 -16.96 23.58
CA VAL A 7 -10.24 -16.50 23.68
C VAL A 7 -10.05 -15.32 22.71
N PRO A 8 -9.94 -14.07 23.18
CA PRO A 8 -9.74 -12.88 22.31
C PRO A 8 -8.49 -12.99 21.45
N ASP A 9 -7.47 -13.68 21.94
CA ASP A 9 -6.17 -13.80 21.28
C ASP A 9 -6.22 -14.55 19.94
N ILE A 10 -7.09 -15.55 19.80
CA ILE A 10 -7.23 -16.31 18.53
C ILE A 10 -7.85 -15.43 17.44
N TRP A 11 -8.78 -14.57 17.79
CA TRP A 11 -9.46 -13.68 16.85
C TRP A 11 -8.54 -12.55 16.39
N SER A 12 -7.79 -11.96 17.29
CA SER A 12 -6.84 -10.92 16.98
C SER A 12 -5.72 -11.44 16.05
N ALA A 13 -5.20 -12.64 16.33
CA ALA A 13 -4.19 -13.28 15.48
C ALA A 13 -4.71 -13.56 14.04
N ARG A 14 -5.96 -13.98 13.87
CA ARG A 14 -6.57 -14.18 12.54
C ARG A 14 -6.74 -12.88 11.78
N ILE A 15 -7.20 -11.82 12.41
CA ILE A 15 -7.36 -10.52 11.77
C ILE A 15 -6.00 -9.98 11.32
N LEU A 16 -4.98 -10.04 12.17
CA LEU A 16 -3.61 -9.62 11.82
C LEU A 16 -3.04 -10.41 10.64
N THR A 17 -3.19 -11.74 10.63
CA THR A 17 -2.70 -12.59 9.54
C THR A 17 -3.38 -12.25 8.23
N ASN A 18 -4.69 -12.05 8.23
CA ASN A 18 -5.43 -11.71 7.02
C ASN A 18 -5.08 -10.32 6.48
N LEU A 19 -4.91 -9.32 7.36
CA LEU A 19 -4.49 -7.97 6.98
C LEU A 19 -3.13 -7.99 6.28
N SER A 20 -2.15 -8.69 6.83
CA SER A 20 -0.80 -8.72 6.26
C SER A 20 -0.72 -9.42 4.90
N ASN A 21 -1.57 -10.42 4.65
CA ASN A 21 -1.53 -11.21 3.42
C ASN A 21 -2.29 -10.58 2.24
N THR A 22 -3.22 -9.67 2.49
CA THR A 22 -4.09 -9.08 1.45
C THR A 22 -3.71 -7.66 1.08
N SER A 23 -2.95 -6.97 1.92
CA SER A 23 -2.53 -5.59 1.66
C SER A 23 -1.33 -5.52 0.73
N VAL A 24 -1.46 -4.83 -0.42
CA VAL A 24 -0.34 -4.51 -1.32
C VAL A 24 0.51 -3.41 -0.71
N ALA A 25 -0.11 -2.38 -0.15
CA ALA A 25 0.55 -1.23 0.43
C ALA A 25 1.50 -1.61 1.57
N ALA A 26 1.12 -2.56 2.42
CA ALA A 26 1.97 -3.06 3.50
C ALA A 26 3.29 -3.69 3.01
N GLY A 27 3.27 -4.28 1.79
CA GLY A 27 4.46 -4.90 1.19
C GLY A 27 5.39 -3.93 0.48
N ILE A 28 4.90 -2.75 0.07
CA ILE A 28 5.66 -1.77 -0.71
C ILE A 28 6.14 -0.56 0.10
N CYS A 29 5.67 -0.42 1.34
CA CYS A 29 6.06 0.67 2.25
C CYS A 29 7.20 0.26 3.19
N ASN A 30 7.94 1.25 3.67
CA ASN A 30 8.86 1.07 4.78
C ASN A 30 8.07 0.95 6.10
N ARG A 31 8.37 -0.09 6.88
CA ARG A 31 7.75 -0.40 8.18
C ARG A 31 8.73 -0.38 9.35
N ASP A 32 9.95 0.14 9.15
CA ASP A 32 11.01 0.13 10.17
C ASP A 32 10.60 0.86 11.47
N TYR A 33 9.69 1.83 11.36
CA TYR A 33 9.23 2.66 12.49
C TYR A 33 7.98 2.11 13.20
N GLU A 34 7.50 0.93 12.82
CA GLU A 34 6.29 0.34 13.40
C GLU A 34 6.47 -0.04 14.88
N GLY A 35 7.68 -0.45 15.27
CA GLY A 35 8.01 -0.73 16.66
C GLY A 35 7.86 0.48 17.60
N ASP A 36 8.15 1.67 17.11
CA ASP A 36 8.05 2.93 17.86
C ASP A 36 6.60 3.44 17.94
N ALA A 37 5.74 2.98 17.04
CA ALA A 37 4.33 3.36 16.98
C ALA A 37 3.47 2.71 18.09
N SER A 38 4.04 1.88 18.95
CA SER A 38 3.31 1.17 20.01
C SER A 38 2.72 2.10 21.08
N VAL A 39 3.34 3.28 21.30
CA VAL A 39 2.93 4.26 22.31
C VAL A 39 2.97 5.65 21.69
N GLY A 40 1.81 6.29 21.59
CA GLY A 40 1.69 7.67 21.07
C GLY A 40 0.78 7.80 19.86
N ASP A 41 0.57 9.03 19.42
CA ASP A 41 -0.23 9.42 18.27
C ASP A 41 0.61 9.81 17.05
N SER A 42 1.93 9.91 17.24
CA SER A 42 2.87 10.26 16.17
C SER A 42 4.26 9.68 16.43
N VAL A 43 4.92 9.26 15.37
CA VAL A 43 6.32 8.84 15.38
C VAL A 43 7.19 9.95 14.78
N LYS A 44 8.22 10.38 15.49
CA LYS A 44 9.17 11.37 14.98
C LYS A 44 10.30 10.69 14.23
N ILE A 45 10.38 10.97 12.93
CA ILE A 45 11.46 10.50 12.05
C ILE A 45 12.48 11.63 11.97
N THR A 46 13.68 11.41 12.51
CA THR A 46 14.76 12.38 12.46
C THR A 46 15.59 12.16 11.19
N SER A 47 15.81 13.19 10.42
CA SER A 47 16.74 13.20 9.28
C SER A 47 17.81 14.24 9.51
N ILE A 48 19.04 13.94 9.11
CA ILE A 48 20.16 14.85 9.17
C ILE A 48 20.26 15.55 7.81
N THR A 49 20.48 16.86 7.81
CA THR A 49 20.73 17.63 6.59
C THR A 49 22.09 17.25 6.02
N ASP A 50 22.19 17.05 4.70
CA ASP A 50 23.46 16.72 4.06
C ASP A 50 24.45 17.88 4.20
N PRO A 51 25.68 17.65 4.70
CA PRO A 51 26.70 18.71 4.85
C PRO A 51 27.17 19.20 3.48
N THR A 52 27.47 20.48 3.39
CA THR A 52 27.98 21.11 2.16
C THR A 52 29.42 20.68 1.88
N ILE A 53 29.63 20.00 0.76
CA ILE A 53 30.97 19.62 0.32
C ILE A 53 31.58 20.76 -0.53
N THR A 54 32.64 21.39 -0.05
CA THR A 54 33.37 22.46 -0.76
C THR A 54 34.75 22.00 -1.18
N ALA A 55 35.26 22.56 -2.28
CA ALA A 55 36.61 22.28 -2.72
C ALA A 55 37.61 22.89 -1.75
N TYR A 56 38.59 22.11 -1.28
CA TYR A 56 39.65 22.60 -0.40
C TYR A 56 40.68 23.43 -1.20
N THR A 57 40.81 24.71 -0.87
CA THR A 57 41.71 25.66 -1.53
C THR A 57 42.96 26.00 -0.71
N GLY A 58 43.17 25.33 0.45
CA GLY A 58 44.26 25.64 1.37
C GLY A 58 43.96 26.79 2.35
N ALA A 59 42.73 27.33 2.34
CA ALA A 59 42.23 28.31 3.29
C ALA A 59 41.56 27.63 4.50
N ASP A 60 41.42 28.40 5.61
CA ASP A 60 40.69 27.92 6.79
C ASP A 60 39.28 27.55 6.45
N MET A 61 38.84 26.34 6.86
CA MET A 61 37.50 25.85 6.69
C MET A 61 36.59 26.36 7.82
N THR A 62 35.45 26.92 7.46
CA THR A 62 34.39 27.26 8.42
C THR A 62 33.59 26.02 8.72
N PRO A 63 33.49 25.57 9.99
CA PRO A 63 32.63 24.46 10.35
C PRO A 63 31.14 24.85 10.12
N GLU A 64 30.36 23.93 9.54
CA GLU A 64 28.95 24.04 9.37
C GLU A 64 28.23 23.30 10.51
N ASP A 65 27.21 23.91 11.10
CA ASP A 65 26.38 23.24 12.09
C ASP A 65 25.47 22.22 11.38
N ILE A 66 25.38 21.04 11.95
CA ILE A 66 24.49 19.97 11.43
C ILE A 66 23.10 20.20 12.00
N ASP A 67 22.16 20.58 11.13
CA ASP A 67 20.77 20.71 11.49
C ASP A 67 20.03 19.37 11.38
N ASP A 68 19.21 19.08 12.38
CA ASP A 68 18.28 17.95 12.34
C ASP A 68 16.90 18.39 11.83
N ALA A 69 16.41 17.73 10.81
CA ALA A 69 15.06 17.90 10.34
C ALA A 69 14.16 16.77 10.88
N THR A 70 13.22 17.13 11.74
CA THR A 70 12.26 16.17 12.28
C THR A 70 11.01 16.12 11.41
N ARG A 71 10.68 14.94 10.91
CA ARG A 71 9.42 14.67 10.22
C ARG A 71 8.52 13.83 11.13
N ALA A 72 7.33 14.33 11.47
CA ALA A 72 6.35 13.56 12.21
C ALA A 72 5.53 12.67 11.26
N LEU A 73 5.39 11.40 11.59
CA LEU A 73 4.44 10.45 11.01
C LEU A 73 3.22 10.39 11.93
N PRO A 74 2.11 11.04 11.59
CA PRO A 74 0.90 10.99 12.42
C PRO A 74 0.19 9.65 12.25
N LEU A 75 -0.33 9.09 13.35
CA LEU A 75 -1.22 7.93 13.39
C LEU A 75 -2.67 8.44 13.51
N ASP A 76 -3.17 9.04 12.44
CA ASP A 76 -4.45 9.77 12.43
C ASP A 76 -5.63 8.93 11.93
N GLN A 77 -5.37 7.82 11.26
CA GLN A 77 -6.40 6.94 10.74
C GLN A 77 -6.84 5.93 11.79
N LYS A 78 -8.14 6.00 12.14
CA LYS A 78 -8.75 5.12 13.16
C LYS A 78 -9.97 4.46 12.52
N GLN A 79 -9.82 3.20 12.14
CA GLN A 79 -10.90 2.40 11.57
C GLN A 79 -11.40 1.40 12.60
N SER A 80 -12.70 1.26 12.71
CA SER A 80 -13.31 0.30 13.64
C SER A 80 -14.41 -0.48 12.95
N PHE A 81 -14.59 -1.71 13.41
CA PHE A 81 -15.76 -2.50 13.06
C PHE A 81 -16.46 -2.97 14.34
N ASN A 82 -17.76 -3.15 14.23
CA ASN A 82 -18.59 -3.71 15.30
C ASN A 82 -19.76 -4.45 14.66
N PHE A 83 -19.92 -5.72 15.02
CA PHE A 83 -21.07 -6.51 14.61
C PHE A 83 -21.46 -7.46 15.74
N TYR A 84 -22.71 -7.88 15.76
CA TYR A 84 -23.24 -8.84 16.73
C TYR A 84 -24.06 -9.90 16.01
N LEU A 85 -24.16 -11.06 16.64
CA LEU A 85 -24.99 -12.18 16.21
C LEU A 85 -25.96 -12.51 17.33
N ASP A 86 -27.25 -12.51 17.03
CA ASP A 86 -28.31 -12.87 17.97
C ASP A 86 -28.30 -14.37 18.25
N ASP A 87 -28.53 -14.74 19.52
CA ASP A 87 -28.56 -16.15 19.96
C ASP A 87 -29.65 -16.95 19.26
N VAL A 88 -30.81 -16.31 18.96
CA VAL A 88 -31.92 -16.96 18.26
C VAL A 88 -31.54 -17.21 16.80
N GLU A 89 -30.97 -16.23 16.12
CA GLU A 89 -30.49 -16.36 14.73
C GLU A 89 -29.38 -17.41 14.65
N ARG A 90 -28.48 -17.44 15.62
CA ARG A 90 -27.42 -18.45 15.71
C ARG A 90 -27.97 -19.86 15.89
N ALA A 91 -29.02 -20.03 16.67
CA ALA A 91 -29.66 -21.32 16.91
C ALA A 91 -30.48 -21.80 15.71
N GLN A 92 -31.05 -20.88 14.95
CA GLN A 92 -31.88 -21.17 13.76
C GLN A 92 -31.07 -21.32 12.47
N ALA A 93 -29.85 -20.77 12.42
CA ALA A 93 -28.99 -20.89 11.26
C ALA A 93 -28.35 -22.28 11.19
N VAL A 94 -28.44 -22.91 10.02
CA VAL A 94 -27.86 -24.24 9.75
C VAL A 94 -26.35 -24.31 10.02
N ASN A 95 -25.63 -23.16 9.98
CA ASN A 95 -24.20 -23.02 10.22
C ASN A 95 -23.85 -21.85 11.17
N GLY A 96 -24.58 -21.68 12.27
CA GLY A 96 -24.45 -20.51 13.15
C GLY A 96 -23.03 -20.22 13.68
N GLY A 97 -22.15 -21.23 13.78
CA GLY A 97 -20.74 -21.03 14.16
C GLY A 97 -19.85 -20.52 13.03
N ALA A 98 -20.16 -20.84 11.76
CA ALA A 98 -19.39 -20.42 10.61
C ALA A 98 -19.65 -18.96 10.22
N ILE A 99 -20.85 -18.44 10.50
CA ILE A 99 -21.25 -17.06 10.16
C ILE A 99 -20.36 -16.04 10.85
N LEU A 100 -20.01 -16.24 12.12
CA LEU A 100 -19.18 -15.33 12.88
C LEU A 100 -17.73 -15.28 12.31
N ALA A 101 -17.20 -16.46 11.95
CA ALA A 101 -15.87 -16.56 11.35
C ALA A 101 -15.80 -15.85 9.99
N GLU A 102 -16.85 -16.04 9.15
CA GLU A 102 -16.94 -15.38 7.86
C GLU A 102 -17.10 -13.85 8.00
N ALA A 103 -17.86 -13.38 8.98
CA ALA A 103 -18.01 -11.97 9.26
C ALA A 103 -16.68 -11.33 9.67
N VAL A 104 -15.86 -12.01 10.48
CA VAL A 104 -14.50 -11.56 10.83
C VAL A 104 -13.59 -11.50 9.61
N ASN A 105 -13.63 -12.51 8.73
CA ASN A 105 -12.84 -12.52 7.50
C ASN A 105 -13.22 -11.34 6.58
N ARG A 106 -14.51 -11.04 6.45
CA ARG A 106 -14.99 -9.90 5.65
C ARG A 106 -14.61 -8.56 6.28
N ALA A 107 -14.70 -8.43 7.59
CA ALA A 107 -14.25 -7.23 8.30
C ALA A 107 -12.73 -7.01 8.14
N SER A 108 -11.94 -8.07 8.23
CA SER A 108 -10.50 -8.05 8.00
C SER A 108 -10.16 -7.60 6.58
N TYR A 109 -10.84 -8.17 5.58
CA TYR A 109 -10.68 -7.74 4.19
C TYR A 109 -11.06 -6.27 3.99
N GLY A 110 -12.16 -5.81 4.60
CA GLY A 110 -12.60 -4.41 4.55
C GLY A 110 -11.56 -3.45 5.12
N LEU A 111 -10.99 -3.77 6.29
CA LEU A 111 -9.92 -2.98 6.89
C LEU A 111 -8.68 -2.92 6.02
N SER A 112 -8.24 -4.06 5.48
CA SER A 112 -7.10 -4.15 4.56
C SER A 112 -7.32 -3.31 3.29
N ASN A 113 -8.50 -3.38 2.71
CA ASN A 113 -8.85 -2.61 1.52
C ASN A 113 -8.88 -1.10 1.78
N THR A 114 -9.37 -0.69 2.95
CA THR A 114 -9.38 0.73 3.36
C THR A 114 -7.96 1.26 3.57
N LEU A 115 -7.08 0.45 4.18
CA LEU A 115 -5.67 0.80 4.35
C LEU A 115 -4.97 0.94 2.99
N ASP A 116 -5.17 -0.01 2.08
CA ASP A 116 -4.59 0.04 0.73
C ASP A 116 -5.01 1.31 -0.02
N SER A 117 -6.31 1.61 -0.04
CA SER A 117 -6.82 2.81 -0.70
C SER A 117 -6.21 4.07 -0.10
N TYR A 118 -6.17 4.19 1.23
CA TYR A 118 -5.60 5.36 1.91
C TYR A 118 -4.12 5.57 1.56
N VAL A 119 -3.31 4.50 1.59
CA VAL A 119 -1.86 4.61 1.33
C VAL A 119 -1.60 4.94 -0.14
N LEU A 120 -2.32 4.31 -1.07
CA LEU A 120 -2.16 4.59 -2.50
C LEU A 120 -2.63 6.00 -2.87
N ASP A 121 -3.72 6.48 -2.27
CA ASP A 121 -4.20 7.86 -2.41
C ASP A 121 -3.15 8.87 -1.89
N LEU A 122 -2.57 8.59 -0.73
CA LEU A 122 -1.51 9.41 -0.13
C LEU A 122 -0.27 9.47 -1.03
N MET A 123 0.14 8.34 -1.63
CA MET A 123 1.26 8.28 -2.57
C MET A 123 0.96 9.13 -3.82
N GLY A 124 -0.22 8.97 -4.40
CA GLY A 124 -0.65 9.76 -5.57
C GLY A 124 -0.68 11.25 -5.30
N ALA A 125 -1.28 11.66 -4.17
CA ALA A 125 -1.30 13.06 -3.73
C ALA A 125 0.10 13.60 -3.43
N GLY A 126 0.99 12.77 -2.87
CA GLY A 126 2.37 13.13 -2.57
C GLY A 126 3.19 13.47 -3.81
N VAL A 127 3.00 12.73 -4.90
CA VAL A 127 3.64 13.02 -6.20
C VAL A 127 3.10 14.32 -6.77
N SER A 128 1.80 14.46 -6.90
CA SER A 128 1.19 15.63 -7.55
C SER A 128 1.48 16.95 -6.82
N THR A 129 1.64 16.91 -5.51
CA THR A 129 1.86 18.11 -4.69
C THR A 129 3.33 18.46 -4.51
N SER A 130 4.19 17.45 -4.28
CA SER A 130 5.58 17.67 -3.89
C SER A 130 6.57 17.54 -5.04
N ASN A 131 6.21 16.82 -6.10
CA ASN A 131 7.11 16.58 -7.23
C ASN A 131 6.33 16.43 -8.55
N PRO A 132 5.76 17.52 -9.08
CA PRO A 132 4.91 17.48 -10.27
C PRO A 132 5.64 16.95 -11.52
N ASP A 133 6.97 17.05 -11.60
CA ASP A 133 7.77 16.54 -12.72
C ASP A 133 7.74 15.00 -12.77
N HIS A 134 7.44 14.34 -11.65
CA HIS A 134 7.23 12.88 -11.55
C HIS A 134 5.80 12.44 -11.84
N LEU A 135 4.91 13.37 -12.21
CA LEU A 135 3.55 13.05 -12.65
C LEU A 135 3.53 13.01 -14.18
N LEU A 136 3.56 11.81 -14.73
CA LEU A 136 3.41 11.59 -16.17
C LEU A 136 1.93 11.64 -16.54
N THR A 137 1.63 12.31 -17.65
CA THR A 137 0.28 12.38 -18.21
C THR A 137 0.25 11.61 -19.51
N GLN A 138 -0.55 10.53 -19.58
CA GLN A 138 -0.68 9.67 -20.75
C GLN A 138 -2.16 9.57 -21.14
N ALA A 139 -2.54 10.19 -22.24
CA ALA A 139 -3.95 10.33 -22.62
C ALA A 139 -4.65 8.99 -22.89
N ALA A 140 -3.98 8.03 -23.51
CA ALA A 140 -4.49 6.68 -23.73
C ALA A 140 -3.35 5.68 -23.79
N ILE A 141 -3.62 4.46 -23.31
CA ILE A 141 -2.75 3.29 -23.43
C ILE A 141 -3.61 2.18 -24.02
N ASP A 142 -3.43 1.93 -25.31
CA ASP A 142 -4.23 0.98 -26.08
C ASP A 142 -3.41 -0.24 -26.47
N THR A 143 -2.07 -0.11 -26.48
CA THR A 143 -1.16 -1.14 -26.94
C THR A 143 -0.24 -1.65 -25.83
N ALA A 144 0.19 -2.89 -25.97
CA ALA A 144 1.14 -3.51 -25.09
C ALA A 144 2.50 -2.79 -25.08
N ALA A 145 2.92 -2.24 -26.24
CA ALA A 145 4.16 -1.49 -26.36
C ALA A 145 4.12 -0.19 -25.54
N GLU A 146 3.03 0.56 -25.61
CA GLU A 146 2.86 1.80 -24.82
C GLU A 146 2.86 1.52 -23.31
N ALA A 147 2.23 0.41 -22.88
CA ALA A 147 2.25 0.01 -21.49
C ALA A 147 3.67 -0.27 -21.00
N TYR A 148 4.47 -0.98 -21.77
CA TYR A 148 5.88 -1.22 -21.44
C TYR A 148 6.72 0.06 -21.47
N ASP A 149 6.55 0.89 -22.49
CA ASP A 149 7.28 2.16 -22.63
C ASP A 149 6.98 3.12 -21.47
N LEU A 150 5.75 3.11 -20.95
CA LEU A 150 5.41 3.87 -19.75
C LEU A 150 6.21 3.38 -18.54
N LEU A 151 6.30 2.06 -18.30
CA LEU A 151 7.10 1.52 -17.19
C LEU A 151 8.59 1.87 -17.33
N VAL A 152 9.13 1.82 -18.55
CA VAL A 152 10.52 2.22 -18.81
C VAL A 152 10.74 3.70 -18.51
N ARG A 153 9.79 4.58 -18.88
CA ARG A 153 9.87 6.01 -18.55
C ARG A 153 9.80 6.26 -17.06
N MET A 154 8.90 5.55 -16.33
CA MET A 154 8.82 5.65 -14.88
C MET A 154 10.11 5.19 -14.21
N ALA A 155 10.73 4.09 -14.68
CA ALA A 155 12.01 3.62 -14.19
C ALA A 155 13.15 4.63 -14.46
N ALA A 156 13.17 5.25 -15.64
CA ALA A 156 14.16 6.28 -15.99
C ALA A 156 14.06 7.51 -15.07
N LEU A 157 12.85 7.99 -14.77
CA LEU A 157 12.66 9.09 -13.82
C LEU A 157 13.15 8.76 -12.41
N LEU A 158 12.96 7.51 -11.95
CA LEU A 158 13.51 7.07 -10.67
C LEU A 158 15.05 7.03 -10.69
N ASP A 159 15.65 6.69 -11.82
CA ASP A 159 17.11 6.71 -12.00
C ASP A 159 17.66 8.15 -12.02
N GLU A 160 17.00 9.07 -12.73
CA GLU A 160 17.35 10.49 -12.75
C GLU A 160 17.25 11.14 -11.38
N ALA A 161 16.30 10.68 -10.55
CA ALA A 161 16.15 11.11 -9.16
C ALA A 161 17.14 10.46 -8.19
N ASN A 162 18.10 9.67 -8.68
CA ASN A 162 19.06 8.91 -7.87
C ASN A 162 18.39 8.01 -6.82
N CYS A 163 17.21 7.47 -7.12
CA CYS A 163 16.53 6.53 -6.24
C CYS A 163 17.24 5.17 -6.26
N PRO A 164 17.44 4.50 -5.09
CA PRO A 164 18.04 3.17 -5.04
C PRO A 164 17.36 2.19 -5.99
N GLN A 165 18.14 1.32 -6.64
CA GLN A 165 17.60 0.32 -7.57
C GLN A 165 16.99 -0.89 -6.86
N GLU A 166 17.27 -1.02 -5.58
CA GLU A 166 16.76 -2.13 -4.76
C GLU A 166 15.30 -1.91 -4.36
N ASN A 167 14.54 -3.00 -4.34
CA ASN A 167 13.14 -3.03 -3.88
C ASN A 167 12.24 -1.99 -4.58
N ARG A 168 12.45 -1.81 -5.88
CA ARG A 168 11.54 -1.00 -6.69
C ARG A 168 10.29 -1.79 -7.04
N TRP A 169 9.18 -1.13 -6.97
CA TRP A 169 7.86 -1.68 -7.23
C TRP A 169 7.06 -0.79 -8.18
N ALA A 170 6.07 -1.39 -8.83
CA ALA A 170 5.02 -0.67 -9.53
C ALA A 170 3.66 -1.28 -9.20
N VAL A 171 2.69 -0.44 -8.88
CA VAL A 171 1.29 -0.83 -8.68
C VAL A 171 0.50 -0.41 -9.89
N VAL A 172 -0.13 -1.39 -10.54
CA VAL A 172 -0.83 -1.22 -11.81
C VAL A 172 -2.26 -1.72 -11.73
N THR A 173 -3.11 -1.19 -12.59
CA THR A 173 -4.48 -1.68 -12.72
C THR A 173 -4.52 -3.05 -13.39
N PRO A 174 -5.56 -3.87 -13.17
CA PRO A 174 -5.74 -5.14 -13.86
C PRO A 174 -5.80 -5.00 -15.39
N GLY A 175 -6.40 -3.89 -15.91
CA GLY A 175 -6.45 -3.61 -17.33
C GLY A 175 -5.04 -3.38 -17.93
N PHE A 176 -4.24 -2.54 -17.29
CA PHE A 176 -2.84 -2.31 -17.67
C PHE A 176 -2.03 -3.61 -17.66
N TYR A 177 -2.19 -4.40 -16.61
CA TYR A 177 -1.54 -5.70 -16.51
C TYR A 177 -1.96 -6.67 -17.61
N GLY A 178 -3.23 -6.61 -18.03
CA GLY A 178 -3.74 -7.37 -19.19
C GLY A 178 -3.07 -6.99 -20.51
N LEU A 179 -2.78 -5.69 -20.71
CA LEU A 179 -1.99 -5.23 -21.88
C LEU A 179 -0.56 -5.77 -21.83
N MET A 180 0.08 -5.75 -20.66
CA MET A 180 1.43 -6.32 -20.48
C MET A 180 1.49 -7.81 -20.85
N LEU A 181 0.44 -8.59 -20.51
CA LEU A 181 0.36 -10.00 -20.89
C LEU A 181 0.18 -10.23 -22.41
N LYS A 182 -0.25 -9.23 -23.17
CA LYS A 182 -0.33 -9.30 -24.63
C LYS A 182 1.01 -8.98 -25.30
N ASP A 183 2.00 -8.44 -24.58
CA ASP A 183 3.30 -8.08 -25.14
C ASP A 183 4.12 -9.33 -25.44
N SER A 184 4.58 -9.41 -26.70
CA SER A 184 5.44 -10.50 -27.18
C SER A 184 6.76 -10.64 -26.41
N ARG A 185 7.25 -9.56 -25.80
CA ARG A 185 8.48 -9.55 -24.99
C ARG A 185 8.37 -10.46 -23.76
N PHE A 186 7.17 -10.57 -23.18
CA PHE A 186 6.92 -11.42 -21.99
C PHE A 186 6.36 -12.80 -22.35
N VAL A 187 5.80 -12.95 -23.55
CA VAL A 187 5.06 -14.14 -23.98
C VAL A 187 5.73 -14.83 -25.18
N ALA A 188 6.98 -14.48 -25.49
CA ALA A 188 7.71 -15.04 -26.64
C ALA A 188 7.70 -16.58 -26.63
N ALA A 189 7.33 -17.15 -27.79
CA ALA A 189 7.30 -18.59 -27.96
C ALA A 189 8.74 -19.12 -28.04
N GLY A 190 9.07 -20.09 -27.15
CA GLY A 190 10.37 -20.75 -27.15
C GLY A 190 11.23 -20.50 -25.91
N ASP A 191 10.87 -19.56 -25.07
CA ASP A 191 11.55 -19.30 -23.81
C ASP A 191 10.79 -19.93 -22.63
N ALA A 192 11.52 -20.57 -21.72
CA ALA A 192 10.95 -21.19 -20.53
C ALA A 192 10.22 -20.18 -19.63
N ALA A 193 10.76 -18.96 -19.54
CA ALA A 193 10.13 -17.86 -18.80
C ALA A 193 8.80 -17.41 -19.42
N GLY A 194 8.75 -17.29 -20.75
CA GLY A 194 7.52 -16.95 -21.47
C GLY A 194 6.45 -18.05 -21.37
N ALA A 195 6.84 -19.32 -21.30
CA ALA A 195 5.92 -20.44 -21.08
C ALA A 195 5.29 -20.39 -19.68
N ALA A 196 6.07 -20.06 -18.65
CA ALA A 196 5.59 -19.88 -17.28
C ALA A 196 4.62 -18.69 -17.17
N THR A 197 4.95 -17.57 -17.80
CA THR A 197 4.09 -16.36 -17.83
C THR A 197 2.75 -16.67 -18.51
N ARG A 198 2.75 -17.41 -19.61
CA ARG A 198 1.50 -17.83 -20.27
C ARG A 198 0.65 -18.76 -19.40
N ALA A 199 1.28 -19.69 -18.69
CA ALA A 199 0.58 -20.64 -17.83
C ALA A 199 0.00 -20.00 -16.58
N ASN A 200 0.78 -19.13 -15.94
CA ASN A 200 0.44 -18.55 -14.63
C ASN A 200 -0.19 -17.15 -14.73
N GLY A 201 -0.11 -16.48 -15.88
CA GLY A 201 -0.57 -15.11 -16.03
C GLY A 201 0.18 -14.11 -15.12
N MET A 202 1.42 -14.43 -14.74
CA MET A 202 2.23 -13.60 -13.85
C MET A 202 3.44 -13.04 -14.58
N VAL A 203 3.47 -11.70 -14.72
CA VAL A 203 4.67 -10.93 -15.06
C VAL A 203 5.24 -10.46 -13.71
N GLY A 204 6.29 -11.12 -13.22
CA GLY A 204 6.85 -10.81 -11.90
C GLY A 204 7.55 -9.46 -11.87
N GLN A 205 8.40 -9.19 -12.88
CA GLN A 205 9.19 -7.96 -13.00
C GLN A 205 9.20 -7.46 -14.43
N ALA A 206 9.13 -6.14 -14.59
CA ALA A 206 9.29 -5.45 -15.87
C ALA A 206 10.03 -4.13 -15.64
N ALA A 207 10.96 -3.80 -16.54
CA ALA A 207 11.79 -2.58 -16.46
C ALA A 207 12.50 -2.38 -15.10
N GLY A 208 12.88 -3.47 -14.42
CA GLY A 208 13.50 -3.41 -13.08
C GLY A 208 12.52 -3.16 -11.92
N LEU A 209 11.21 -3.13 -12.20
CA LEU A 209 10.14 -2.92 -11.22
C LEU A 209 9.40 -4.23 -10.92
N THR A 210 9.13 -4.51 -9.66
CA THR A 210 8.25 -5.62 -9.24
C THR A 210 6.80 -5.18 -9.41
N LEU A 211 6.01 -5.93 -10.19
CA LEU A 211 4.64 -5.56 -10.52
C LEU A 211 3.64 -6.08 -9.52
N HIS A 212 2.83 -5.19 -8.98
CA HIS A 212 1.68 -5.49 -8.13
C HIS A 212 0.38 -5.05 -8.80
N LYS A 213 -0.67 -5.86 -8.69
CA LYS A 213 -2.00 -5.53 -9.21
C LYS A 213 -2.89 -5.02 -8.08
N SER A 214 -3.52 -3.87 -8.27
CA SER A 214 -4.52 -3.36 -7.33
C SER A 214 -5.65 -2.63 -8.07
N ASN A 215 -6.88 -2.78 -7.56
CA ASN A 215 -8.03 -1.98 -7.99
C ASN A 215 -8.15 -0.68 -7.16
N ASN A 216 -7.38 -0.56 -6.06
CA ASN A 216 -7.47 0.53 -5.12
C ASN A 216 -6.61 1.74 -5.51
N LEU A 217 -6.12 1.76 -6.75
CA LEU A 217 -5.39 2.90 -7.27
C LEU A 217 -6.30 4.14 -7.35
N PRO A 218 -5.78 5.34 -7.00
CA PRO A 218 -6.53 6.58 -7.05
C PRO A 218 -6.98 6.90 -8.48
N ASP A 219 -8.06 7.65 -8.58
CA ASP A 219 -8.55 8.16 -9.86
C ASP A 219 -7.61 9.26 -10.38
N GLY A 220 -7.38 9.24 -11.68
CA GLY A 220 -6.61 10.26 -12.35
C GLY A 220 -7.44 11.50 -12.69
N SER A 221 -6.79 12.53 -13.17
CA SER A 221 -7.41 13.83 -13.54
C SER A 221 -7.74 13.94 -15.03
N LEU A 222 -7.26 13.02 -15.87
CA LEU A 222 -7.39 13.08 -17.34
C LEU A 222 -8.80 12.84 -17.86
N SER A 223 -9.67 12.22 -17.08
CA SER A 223 -11.03 11.89 -17.52
C SER A 223 -12.08 12.39 -16.54
N THR A 224 -13.10 13.07 -17.07
CA THR A 224 -14.30 13.48 -16.33
C THR A 224 -15.23 12.30 -16.00
N SER A 225 -14.93 11.10 -16.51
CA SER A 225 -15.75 9.88 -16.38
C SER A 225 -15.12 8.81 -15.47
N ASN A 226 -14.16 9.14 -14.61
CA ASN A 226 -13.45 8.19 -13.72
C ASN A 226 -12.85 6.98 -14.42
N THR A 227 -12.41 7.13 -15.67
CA THR A 227 -11.79 6.04 -16.44
C THR A 227 -10.27 6.08 -16.38
N SER A 228 -9.67 7.20 -15.98
CA SER A 228 -8.22 7.27 -15.76
C SER A 228 -7.87 6.84 -14.34
N LYS A 229 -6.74 6.17 -14.19
CA LYS A 229 -6.19 5.74 -12.91
C LYS A 229 -4.73 6.14 -12.81
N LEU A 230 -4.29 6.47 -11.60
CA LEU A 230 -2.88 6.72 -11.33
C LEU A 230 -2.14 5.41 -11.17
N ILE A 231 -1.27 5.10 -12.12
CA ILE A 231 -0.29 4.01 -11.99
C ILE A 231 0.86 4.56 -11.17
N LEU A 232 1.26 3.83 -10.13
CA LEU A 232 2.30 4.26 -9.20
C LEU A 232 3.54 3.38 -9.33
N ALA A 233 4.72 3.98 -9.35
CA ALA A 233 5.99 3.26 -9.24
C ALA A 233 6.90 3.98 -8.24
N GLY A 234 7.70 3.22 -7.53
CA GLY A 234 8.60 3.80 -6.54
C GLY A 234 9.50 2.76 -5.88
N SER A 235 10.11 3.18 -4.77
CA SER A 235 10.93 2.32 -3.91
C SER A 235 10.32 2.25 -2.51
N ASN A 236 10.63 1.19 -1.77
CA ASN A 236 10.22 1.03 -0.37
C ASN A 236 10.59 2.21 0.53
N TYR A 237 11.66 2.95 0.19
CA TYR A 237 12.11 4.11 0.98
C TYR A 237 11.26 5.36 0.79
N ALA A 238 10.31 5.34 -0.15
CA ALA A 238 9.53 6.51 -0.51
C ALA A 238 8.43 6.84 0.50
N THR A 239 7.74 5.82 0.99
CA THR A 239 6.60 5.97 1.90
C THR A 239 6.79 5.10 3.13
N THR A 240 6.55 5.69 4.29
CA THR A 240 6.57 5.00 5.57
C THR A 240 5.14 4.76 6.04
N LEU A 241 4.88 3.52 6.44
CA LEU A 241 3.62 3.08 7.03
C LEU A 241 3.90 2.59 8.46
N ALA A 242 3.06 2.98 9.39
CA ALA A 242 3.04 2.41 10.74
C ALA A 242 1.62 1.96 11.08
N GLU A 243 1.49 0.71 11.48
CA GLU A 243 0.23 0.10 11.86
C GLU A 243 0.22 -0.21 13.36
N GLN A 244 -0.91 0.01 13.99
CA GLN A 244 -1.15 -0.30 15.39
C GLN A 244 -2.52 -0.94 15.54
N VAL A 245 -2.57 -2.24 15.84
CA VAL A 245 -3.82 -2.90 16.20
C VAL A 245 -4.03 -2.74 17.69
N ARG A 246 -5.00 -1.94 18.10
CA ARG A 246 -5.25 -1.64 19.50
C ARG A 246 -5.93 -2.79 20.24
N SER A 247 -7.04 -3.25 19.73
CA SER A 247 -7.76 -4.36 20.38
C SER A 247 -8.81 -4.97 19.46
N VAL A 248 -9.02 -6.27 19.62
CA VAL A 248 -10.21 -6.98 19.13
C VAL A 248 -10.84 -7.61 20.38
N GLU A 249 -12.08 -7.26 20.65
CA GLU A 249 -12.79 -7.71 21.84
C GLU A 249 -14.09 -8.39 21.47
N ALA A 250 -14.32 -9.55 22.07
CA ALA A 250 -15.64 -10.16 22.08
C ALA A 250 -16.40 -9.63 23.31
N TYR A 251 -17.65 -9.25 23.11
CA TYR A 251 -18.49 -8.74 24.18
C TYR A 251 -19.92 -9.27 24.09
N ARG A 252 -20.59 -9.34 25.22
CA ARG A 252 -22.02 -9.63 25.30
C ARG A 252 -22.79 -8.30 25.24
N VAL A 253 -23.77 -8.23 24.33
CA VAL A 253 -24.59 -7.02 24.19
C VAL A 253 -25.53 -6.89 25.36
N GLU A 254 -25.47 -5.78 26.12
CA GLU A 254 -26.26 -5.60 27.37
C GLU A 254 -27.79 -5.58 27.13
N LYS A 255 -28.22 -5.03 25.99
CA LYS A 255 -29.65 -4.83 25.68
C LYS A 255 -30.28 -5.95 24.81
N LYS A 256 -29.50 -6.95 24.42
CA LYS A 256 -29.94 -8.06 23.54
C LYS A 256 -29.24 -9.35 23.95
N PHE A 257 -29.87 -10.47 23.65
CA PHE A 257 -29.22 -11.78 23.79
C PHE A 257 -28.38 -12.04 22.55
N ALA A 258 -27.22 -11.40 22.46
CA ALA A 258 -26.35 -11.46 21.31
C ALA A 258 -24.88 -11.39 21.73
N ASP A 259 -24.04 -12.12 21.01
CA ASP A 259 -22.59 -12.04 21.12
C ASP A 259 -22.06 -11.10 20.04
N GLY A 260 -21.26 -10.11 20.42
CA GLY A 260 -20.68 -9.12 19.55
C GLY A 260 -19.17 -9.21 19.49
N VAL A 261 -18.60 -8.81 18.34
CA VAL A 261 -17.16 -8.61 18.15
C VAL A 261 -16.93 -7.18 17.67
N LYS A 262 -16.04 -6.48 18.34
CA LYS A 262 -15.59 -5.15 17.94
C LYS A 262 -14.07 -5.14 17.77
N GLY A 263 -13.57 -4.38 16.82
CA GLY A 263 -12.15 -4.21 16.59
C GLY A 263 -11.82 -2.78 16.23
N LEU A 264 -10.62 -2.37 16.60
CA LEU A 264 -10.05 -1.07 16.30
C LEU A 264 -8.68 -1.24 15.64
N HIS A 265 -8.52 -0.63 14.47
CA HIS A 265 -7.27 -0.56 13.73
C HIS A 265 -6.84 0.89 13.60
N VAL A 266 -5.66 1.22 14.12
CA VAL A 266 -5.06 2.55 14.04
C VAL A 266 -3.82 2.45 13.16
N TYR A 267 -3.70 3.33 12.18
CA TYR A 267 -2.56 3.39 11.30
C TYR A 267 -2.29 4.81 10.82
N GLY A 268 -1.10 5.02 10.30
CA GLY A 268 -0.72 6.26 9.67
C GLY A 268 0.34 6.01 8.60
N ALA A 269 0.33 6.84 7.57
CA ALA A 269 1.33 6.78 6.52
C ALA A 269 1.80 8.19 6.16
N LYS A 270 3.04 8.27 5.67
CA LYS A 270 3.61 9.53 5.19
C LYS A 270 4.59 9.28 4.06
N VAL A 271 4.49 10.09 3.01
CA VAL A 271 5.50 10.14 1.97
C VAL A 271 6.72 10.85 2.55
N THR A 272 7.80 10.11 2.76
CA THR A 272 9.06 10.61 3.32
C THR A 272 9.98 11.16 2.25
N ARG A 273 10.00 10.53 1.06
CA ARG A 273 10.82 10.92 -0.09
C ARG A 273 9.97 10.93 -1.36
N SER A 274 9.40 12.08 -1.69
CA SER A 274 8.57 12.25 -2.89
C SER A 274 9.35 12.06 -4.19
N THR A 275 10.67 12.24 -4.18
CA THR A 275 11.56 12.00 -5.34
C THR A 275 11.67 10.52 -5.71
N CYS A 276 11.40 9.60 -4.79
CA CYS A 276 11.44 8.15 -5.03
C CYS A 276 10.08 7.56 -5.38
N ILE A 277 9.11 8.38 -5.77
CA ILE A 277 7.80 7.95 -6.30
C ILE A 277 7.56 8.64 -7.63
N VAL A 278 7.02 7.91 -8.58
CA VAL A 278 6.54 8.41 -9.87
C VAL A 278 5.09 7.96 -10.04
N ALA A 279 4.24 8.83 -10.51
CA ALA A 279 2.86 8.53 -10.85
C ALA A 279 2.63 8.75 -12.34
N ALA A 280 1.80 7.94 -12.95
CA ALA A 280 1.34 8.13 -14.31
C ALA A 280 -0.19 8.14 -14.33
N ASP A 281 -0.75 9.25 -14.74
CA ASP A 281 -2.19 9.38 -15.00
C ASP A 281 -2.48 8.84 -16.40
N ALA A 282 -3.20 7.73 -16.49
CA ALA A 282 -3.41 7.02 -17.73
C ALA A 282 -4.86 6.53 -17.88
N VAL A 283 -5.39 6.70 -19.08
CA VAL A 283 -6.64 6.07 -19.52
C VAL A 283 -6.27 4.75 -20.19
N ILE A 284 -6.77 3.63 -19.68
CA ILE A 284 -6.45 2.30 -20.17
C ILE A 284 -7.63 1.80 -20.98
N THR A 285 -7.38 1.48 -22.26
CA THR A 285 -8.37 0.87 -23.16
C THR A 285 -7.90 -0.54 -23.53
N LEU A 286 -8.75 -1.57 -23.32
CA LEU A 286 -8.41 -2.99 -23.54
C LEU A 286 -8.85 -3.48 -24.91
#